data_9935d9a0d986a1687cafc6978a960268
#
_entry.id   9935d9a0d986a1687cafc6978a960268
#
_cell.length_a   1.000
_cell.length_b   1.000
_cell.length_c   1.000
_cell.angle_alpha   90.00
_cell.angle_beta   90.00
_cell.angle_gamma   90.00
#
_symmetry.space_group_name_H-M   'P 1'
#
loop_
_entity.id
_entity.type
_entity.pdbx_description
1 polymer ?
#
loop_
_entity_poly.entity_id
_entity_poly.type
_entity_poly.pdbx_seq_one_letter_code
_entity_poly.pdbx_strand_id
1 'polypeptide(L)'
;MFLIMDDVMDGSVTRRGQPCWHTLDDVKLAGVNDGIMIEAAISHLVKIQYGNEPYYPRLLELFNDMKFITTIGQSLDIRSAKLDVTDYTMDLYKSIVFHKTAYYTFYLPVAMAMHLTGYTDPEMFRQAKTILLEIGQFYQTQDDFFDCFGDPAVIGKVGTDIAEGKCSWLAVVAMQRATEEQKEIMKQCYGSTDPENIARVKKLYEQLGLPTTYSIYEEESYNMIKTHIQQISRGLPHELFFKIMEKIYRREA
;
A
#
# COMPACT_ATOMS: atom_id res chain seq x y z
N MET A 1 -10.45 9.26 -2.70
CA MET A 1 -11.49 8.24 -2.79
C MET A 1 -11.06 6.96 -2.05
N PHE A 2 -10.04 6.22 -2.51
CA PHE A 2 -9.62 4.95 -1.89
C PHE A 2 -9.38 5.04 -0.38
N LEU A 3 -8.65 6.05 0.10
CA LEU A 3 -8.38 6.21 1.54
C LEU A 3 -9.64 6.43 2.39
N ILE A 4 -10.66 7.14 1.87
CA ILE A 4 -11.93 7.33 2.59
C ILE A 4 -12.66 5.99 2.72
N MET A 5 -12.68 5.19 1.64
CA MET A 5 -13.32 3.87 1.65
C MET A 5 -12.56 2.87 2.54
N ASP A 6 -11.24 2.91 2.49
CA ASP A 6 -10.36 2.12 3.35
C ASP A 6 -10.63 2.41 4.83
N ASP A 7 -10.61 3.70 5.21
CA ASP A 7 -10.89 4.14 6.58
C ASP A 7 -12.27 3.68 7.09
N VAL A 8 -13.29 3.70 6.22
CA VAL A 8 -14.64 3.21 6.58
C VAL A 8 -14.64 1.70 6.79
N MET A 9 -13.96 0.94 5.92
CA MET A 9 -13.93 -0.53 5.97
C MET A 9 -13.10 -1.06 7.14
N ASP A 10 -11.99 -0.36 7.46
CA ASP A 10 -11.09 -0.72 8.55
C ASP A 10 -11.52 -0.08 9.89
N GLY A 11 -12.54 0.79 9.91
CA GLY A 11 -12.97 1.49 11.12
C GLY A 11 -11.89 2.41 11.69
N SER A 12 -10.97 2.91 10.85
CA SER A 12 -9.86 3.77 11.27
C SER A 12 -10.39 5.07 11.86
N VAL A 13 -9.77 5.54 12.96
CA VAL A 13 -10.22 6.75 13.66
C VAL A 13 -9.43 8.00 13.30
N THR A 14 -8.17 7.86 12.90
CA THR A 14 -7.27 8.96 12.54
C THR A 14 -6.51 8.68 11.25
N ARG A 15 -6.27 9.73 10.46
CA ARG A 15 -5.41 9.72 9.28
C ARG A 15 -4.68 11.05 9.13
N ARG A 16 -3.37 11.02 8.99
CA ARG A 16 -2.52 12.23 8.86
C ARG A 16 -2.73 13.23 10.02
N GLY A 17 -2.87 12.71 11.24
CA GLY A 17 -3.06 13.53 12.45
C GLY A 17 -4.44 14.17 12.57
N GLN A 18 -5.40 13.82 11.70
CA GLN A 18 -6.77 14.33 11.73
C GLN A 18 -7.77 13.19 11.91
N PRO A 19 -8.98 13.43 12.44
CA PRO A 19 -10.05 12.45 12.44
C PRO A 19 -10.35 11.97 11.02
N CYS A 20 -10.59 10.65 10.85
CA CYS A 20 -11.05 10.11 9.58
C CYS A 20 -12.40 10.72 9.19
N TRP A 21 -12.63 10.91 7.88
CA TRP A 21 -13.80 11.62 7.36
C TRP A 21 -15.13 11.05 7.87
N HIS A 22 -15.26 9.75 7.91
CA HIS A 22 -16.47 9.05 8.37
C HIS A 22 -16.70 9.12 9.89
N THR A 23 -15.72 9.57 10.70
CA THR A 23 -15.87 9.69 12.15
C THR A 23 -16.50 11.02 12.55
N LEU A 24 -16.58 11.99 11.63
CA LEU A 24 -17.21 13.28 11.87
C LEU A 24 -18.72 13.12 12.06
N ASP A 25 -19.29 13.83 13.06
CA ASP A 25 -20.67 13.65 13.47
C ASP A 25 -21.70 13.97 12.37
N ASP A 26 -21.39 14.91 11.50
CA ASP A 26 -22.20 15.34 10.38
C ASP A 26 -21.95 14.55 9.08
N VAL A 27 -20.97 13.64 9.07
CA VAL A 27 -20.59 12.83 7.90
C VAL A 27 -21.04 11.38 8.07
N LYS A 28 -20.47 10.64 9.00
CA LYS A 28 -20.74 9.20 9.24
C LYS A 28 -20.77 8.40 7.94
N LEU A 29 -21.81 7.60 7.72
CA LEU A 29 -21.95 6.78 6.51
C LEU A 29 -22.16 7.60 5.22
N ALA A 30 -22.52 8.89 5.30
CA ALA A 30 -22.56 9.75 4.12
C ALA A 30 -21.16 9.89 3.46
N GLY A 31 -20.07 9.69 4.22
CA GLY A 31 -18.71 9.63 3.70
C GLY A 31 -18.50 8.58 2.60
N VAL A 32 -19.32 7.53 2.56
CA VAL A 32 -19.31 6.55 1.46
C VAL A 32 -19.74 7.21 0.15
N ASN A 33 -20.82 8.00 0.18
CA ASN A 33 -21.26 8.76 -0.99
C ASN A 33 -20.24 9.83 -1.40
N ASP A 34 -19.58 10.46 -0.45
CA ASP A 34 -18.53 11.45 -0.72
C ASP A 34 -17.33 10.79 -1.45
N GLY A 35 -16.97 9.58 -1.06
CA GLY A 35 -15.96 8.79 -1.76
C GLY A 35 -16.35 8.48 -3.21
N ILE A 36 -17.60 8.10 -3.45
CA ILE A 36 -18.15 7.86 -4.81
C ILE A 36 -18.18 9.16 -5.62
N MET A 37 -18.60 10.26 -4.97
CA MET A 37 -18.62 11.59 -5.61
C MET A 37 -17.23 12.05 -6.05
N ILE A 38 -16.20 11.84 -5.23
CA ILE A 38 -14.80 12.13 -5.60
C ILE A 38 -14.37 11.27 -6.79
N GLU A 39 -14.74 9.99 -6.82
CA GLU A 39 -14.45 9.11 -7.95
C GLU A 39 -15.10 9.61 -9.26
N ALA A 40 -16.39 9.94 -9.21
CA ALA A 40 -17.10 10.50 -10.34
C ALA A 40 -16.51 11.84 -10.80
N ALA A 41 -16.10 12.69 -9.85
CA ALA A 41 -15.47 13.99 -10.13
C ALA A 41 -14.13 13.82 -10.86
N ILE A 42 -13.31 12.79 -10.54
CA ILE A 42 -12.05 12.54 -11.25
C ILE A 42 -12.34 12.29 -12.75
N SER A 43 -13.25 11.36 -13.06
CA SER A 43 -13.63 11.07 -14.46
C SER A 43 -14.19 12.30 -15.18
N HIS A 44 -14.97 13.12 -14.48
CA HIS A 44 -15.53 14.35 -15.02
C HIS A 44 -14.45 15.40 -15.30
N LEU A 45 -13.50 15.61 -14.40
CA LEU A 45 -12.38 16.52 -14.59
C LEU A 45 -11.47 16.09 -15.75
N VAL A 46 -11.15 14.79 -15.86
CA VAL A 46 -10.38 14.27 -16.98
C VAL A 46 -11.11 14.53 -18.30
N LYS A 47 -12.45 14.37 -18.34
CA LYS A 47 -13.25 14.71 -19.53
C LYS A 47 -13.21 16.20 -19.88
N ILE A 48 -13.39 17.08 -18.88
CA ILE A 48 -13.36 18.53 -19.11
C ILE A 48 -12.00 18.96 -19.66
N GLN A 49 -10.92 18.46 -19.05
CA GLN A 49 -9.56 18.91 -19.35
C GLN A 49 -9.02 18.32 -20.65
N TYR A 50 -9.34 17.05 -20.93
CA TYR A 50 -8.69 16.28 -22.00
C TYR A 50 -9.68 15.65 -22.99
N GLY A 51 -10.98 15.94 -22.90
CA GLY A 51 -12.01 15.27 -23.71
C GLY A 51 -11.87 15.42 -25.23
N ASN A 52 -11.15 16.44 -25.70
CA ASN A 52 -10.87 16.68 -27.12
C ASN A 52 -9.49 16.14 -27.57
N GLU A 53 -8.71 15.57 -26.61
CA GLU A 53 -7.37 15.10 -26.90
C GLU A 53 -7.39 13.64 -27.37
N PRO A 54 -6.52 13.26 -28.31
CA PRO A 54 -6.51 11.91 -28.88
C PRO A 54 -6.16 10.82 -27.85
N TYR A 55 -5.50 11.17 -26.75
CA TYR A 55 -5.13 10.26 -25.67
C TYR A 55 -6.22 10.14 -24.58
N TYR A 56 -7.30 10.94 -24.64
CA TYR A 56 -8.36 10.92 -23.61
C TYR A 56 -8.96 9.52 -23.35
N PRO A 57 -9.28 8.70 -24.37
CA PRO A 57 -9.81 7.36 -24.12
C PRO A 57 -8.83 6.49 -23.32
N ARG A 58 -7.52 6.63 -23.58
CA ARG A 58 -6.48 5.87 -22.85
C ARG A 58 -6.37 6.28 -21.39
N LEU A 59 -6.53 7.58 -21.09
CA LEU A 59 -6.55 8.05 -19.69
C LEU A 59 -7.72 7.46 -18.92
N LEU A 60 -8.92 7.40 -19.53
CA LEU A 60 -10.10 6.82 -18.90
C LEU A 60 -9.98 5.31 -18.72
N GLU A 61 -9.53 4.58 -19.75
CA GLU A 61 -9.27 3.14 -19.69
C GLU A 61 -8.31 2.84 -18.52
N LEU A 62 -7.16 3.50 -18.52
CA LEU A 62 -6.13 3.30 -17.48
C LEU A 62 -6.68 3.59 -16.07
N PHE A 63 -7.41 4.69 -15.91
CA PHE A 63 -7.99 5.04 -14.61
C PHE A 63 -9.01 3.98 -14.15
N ASN A 64 -9.88 3.52 -15.06
CA ASN A 64 -10.88 2.49 -14.74
C ASN A 64 -10.25 1.13 -14.42
N ASP A 65 -9.22 0.72 -15.18
CA ASP A 65 -8.49 -0.52 -14.94
C ASP A 65 -7.81 -0.47 -13.55
N MET A 66 -7.13 0.64 -13.23
CA MET A 66 -6.46 0.76 -11.93
C MET A 66 -7.45 0.84 -10.78
N LYS A 67 -8.59 1.48 -10.97
CA LYS A 67 -9.68 1.48 -10.00
C LYS A 67 -10.19 0.06 -9.74
N PHE A 68 -10.44 -0.70 -10.79
CA PHE A 68 -10.90 -2.10 -10.67
C PHE A 68 -9.87 -2.98 -9.96
N ILE A 69 -8.60 -2.88 -10.36
CA ILE A 69 -7.50 -3.61 -9.72
C ILE A 69 -7.40 -3.26 -8.23
N THR A 70 -7.50 -1.97 -7.87
CA THR A 70 -7.42 -1.52 -6.48
C THR A 70 -8.59 -2.03 -5.64
N THR A 71 -9.79 -2.07 -6.19
CA THR A 71 -10.96 -2.62 -5.46
C THR A 71 -10.86 -4.14 -5.26
N ILE A 72 -10.25 -4.88 -6.19
CA ILE A 72 -9.91 -6.29 -5.99
C ILE A 72 -8.88 -6.42 -4.86
N GLY A 73 -7.83 -5.59 -4.87
CA GLY A 73 -6.82 -5.57 -3.81
C GLY A 73 -7.40 -5.32 -2.43
N GLN A 74 -8.32 -4.37 -2.30
CA GLN A 74 -9.05 -4.10 -1.06
C GLN A 74 -9.90 -5.31 -0.62
N SER A 75 -10.54 -5.99 -1.56
CA SER A 75 -11.29 -7.22 -1.25
C SER A 75 -10.40 -8.37 -0.79
N LEU A 76 -9.19 -8.49 -1.35
CA LEU A 76 -8.19 -9.46 -0.90
C LEU A 76 -7.72 -9.14 0.52
N ASP A 77 -7.43 -7.89 0.81
CA ASP A 77 -6.99 -7.44 2.13
C ASP A 77 -8.03 -7.76 3.21
N ILE A 78 -9.30 -7.35 3.01
CA ILE A 78 -10.40 -7.64 3.95
C ILE A 78 -10.63 -9.15 4.13
N ARG A 79 -10.47 -9.94 3.07
CA ARG A 79 -10.66 -11.39 3.16
C ARG A 79 -9.48 -12.08 3.84
N SER A 80 -8.26 -11.62 3.59
CA SER A 80 -7.06 -12.18 4.22
C SER A 80 -7.06 -11.99 5.72
N ALA A 81 -7.57 -10.87 6.23
CA ALA A 81 -7.73 -10.61 7.66
C ALA A 81 -8.66 -11.62 8.40
N LYS A 82 -9.44 -12.42 7.64
CA LYS A 82 -10.30 -13.47 8.18
C LYS A 82 -9.69 -14.87 8.13
N LEU A 83 -8.52 -15.02 7.52
CA LEU A 83 -7.77 -16.27 7.49
C LEU A 83 -7.07 -16.50 8.83
N ASP A 84 -6.72 -17.75 9.10
CA ASP A 84 -5.77 -18.05 10.18
C ASP A 84 -4.40 -17.46 9.81
N VAL A 85 -3.72 -16.87 10.79
CA VAL A 85 -2.40 -16.27 10.59
C VAL A 85 -1.36 -17.27 10.03
N THR A 86 -1.60 -18.57 10.22
CA THR A 86 -0.77 -19.65 9.66
C THR A 86 -0.88 -19.80 8.14
N ASP A 87 -1.95 -19.26 7.55
CA ASP A 87 -2.20 -19.28 6.11
C ASP A 87 -1.56 -18.08 5.38
N TYR A 88 -0.93 -17.16 6.13
CA TYR A 88 -0.27 -16.00 5.54
C TYR A 88 1.00 -16.39 4.82
N THR A 89 1.05 -16.06 3.55
CA THR A 89 2.21 -16.32 2.69
C THR A 89 2.75 -15.03 2.09
N MET A 90 4.03 -15.05 1.70
CA MET A 90 4.62 -13.91 1.00
C MET A 90 3.95 -13.64 -0.37
N ASP A 91 3.43 -14.67 -1.03
CA ASP A 91 2.70 -14.51 -2.29
C ASP A 91 1.34 -13.84 -2.08
N LEU A 92 0.62 -14.19 -1.02
CA LEU A 92 -0.62 -13.51 -0.63
C LEU A 92 -0.34 -12.05 -0.29
N TYR A 93 0.66 -11.78 0.53
CA TYR A 93 1.11 -10.43 0.88
C TYR A 93 1.41 -9.60 -0.36
N LYS A 94 2.28 -10.10 -1.25
CA LYS A 94 2.62 -9.40 -2.49
C LYS A 94 1.40 -9.13 -3.36
N SER A 95 0.48 -10.09 -3.45
CA SER A 95 -0.76 -9.91 -4.21
C SER A 95 -1.61 -8.78 -3.64
N ILE A 96 -1.78 -8.71 -2.32
CA ILE A 96 -2.49 -7.61 -1.66
C ILE A 96 -1.80 -6.27 -1.96
N VAL A 97 -0.50 -6.18 -1.72
CA VAL A 97 0.28 -4.94 -1.89
C VAL A 97 0.21 -4.42 -3.31
N PHE A 98 0.41 -5.28 -4.29
CA PHE A 98 0.37 -4.86 -5.69
C PHE A 98 -1.01 -4.32 -6.07
N HIS A 99 -2.08 -5.06 -5.75
CA HIS A 99 -3.42 -4.70 -6.18
C HIS A 99 -4.02 -3.57 -5.32
N LYS A 100 -3.84 -3.59 -3.99
CA LYS A 100 -4.40 -2.57 -3.09
C LYS A 100 -3.68 -1.23 -3.20
N THR A 101 -2.34 -1.22 -3.32
CA THR A 101 -1.52 -0.01 -3.13
C THR A 101 -0.67 0.37 -4.35
N ALA A 102 0.14 -0.55 -4.89
CA ALA A 102 1.21 -0.21 -5.82
C ALA A 102 0.69 0.32 -7.16
N TYR A 103 -0.37 -0.28 -7.70
CA TYR A 103 -0.92 0.12 -8.97
C TYR A 103 -1.45 1.56 -8.98
N TYR A 104 -2.28 1.94 -8.01
CA TYR A 104 -2.89 3.26 -8.04
C TYR A 104 -1.95 4.36 -7.54
N THR A 105 -1.07 4.03 -6.58
CA THR A 105 -0.19 5.03 -5.95
C THR A 105 1.01 5.35 -6.82
N PHE A 106 1.62 4.34 -7.44
CA PHE A 106 2.89 4.50 -8.16
C PHE A 106 2.73 4.36 -9.67
N TYR A 107 2.09 3.30 -10.16
CA TYR A 107 1.98 3.07 -11.60
C TYR A 107 1.01 4.04 -12.29
N LEU A 108 -0.19 4.22 -11.77
CA LEU A 108 -1.23 5.05 -12.40
C LEU A 108 -0.74 6.48 -12.72
N PRO A 109 -0.20 7.26 -11.77
CA PRO A 109 0.19 8.63 -12.05
C PRO A 109 1.31 8.75 -13.09
N VAL A 110 2.27 7.83 -13.07
CA VAL A 110 3.37 7.81 -14.06
C VAL A 110 2.85 7.40 -15.43
N ALA A 111 2.02 6.36 -15.53
CA ALA A 111 1.46 5.91 -16.79
C ALA A 111 0.53 6.97 -17.42
N MET A 112 -0.25 7.69 -16.60
CA MET A 112 -1.03 8.85 -17.10
C MET A 112 -0.11 9.95 -17.64
N ALA A 113 0.95 10.30 -16.92
CA ALA A 113 1.94 11.28 -17.38
C ALA A 113 2.63 10.84 -18.68
N MET A 114 2.94 9.56 -18.83
CA MET A 114 3.51 8.99 -20.07
C MET A 114 2.55 9.21 -21.25
N HIS A 115 1.25 8.93 -21.10
CA HIS A 115 0.27 9.22 -22.16
C HIS A 115 0.19 10.71 -22.49
N LEU A 116 0.16 11.59 -21.48
CA LEU A 116 0.12 13.04 -21.65
C LEU A 116 1.35 13.60 -22.37
N THR A 117 2.50 12.95 -22.22
CA THR A 117 3.77 13.34 -22.85
C THR A 117 4.07 12.60 -24.15
N GLY A 118 3.11 11.84 -24.68
CA GLY A 118 3.18 11.21 -25.98
C GLY A 118 3.93 9.88 -26.05
N TYR A 119 4.23 9.25 -24.92
CA TYR A 119 4.76 7.88 -24.93
C TYR A 119 3.71 6.90 -25.42
N THR A 120 4.08 6.02 -26.35
CA THR A 120 3.19 5.03 -26.98
C THR A 120 3.78 3.61 -27.03
N ASP A 121 5.08 3.44 -26.79
CA ASP A 121 5.74 2.14 -26.83
C ASP A 121 5.31 1.27 -25.65
N PRO A 122 4.62 0.12 -25.87
CA PRO A 122 4.16 -0.75 -24.80
C PRO A 122 5.29 -1.27 -23.89
N GLU A 123 6.51 -1.41 -24.44
CA GLU A 123 7.66 -1.88 -23.66
C GLU A 123 8.10 -0.84 -22.63
N MET A 124 7.99 0.46 -22.94
CA MET A 124 8.27 1.52 -21.96
C MET A 124 7.27 1.49 -20.82
N PHE A 125 5.98 1.29 -21.10
CA PHE A 125 4.96 1.13 -20.05
C PHE A 125 5.21 -0.14 -19.22
N ARG A 126 5.63 -1.24 -19.85
CA ARG A 126 5.97 -2.47 -19.14
C ARG A 126 7.15 -2.27 -18.18
N GLN A 127 8.22 -1.62 -18.64
CA GLN A 127 9.40 -1.33 -17.80
C GLN A 127 9.04 -0.39 -16.64
N ALA A 128 8.33 0.71 -16.92
CA ALA A 128 7.86 1.62 -15.89
C ALA A 128 6.99 0.88 -14.85
N LYS A 129 6.04 0.05 -15.30
CA LYS A 129 5.19 -0.76 -14.43
C LYS A 129 5.98 -1.65 -13.51
N THR A 130 6.95 -2.39 -14.03
CA THR A 130 7.79 -3.30 -13.22
C THR A 130 8.46 -2.56 -12.07
N ILE A 131 9.18 -1.47 -12.37
CA ILE A 131 9.88 -0.68 -11.35
C ILE A 131 8.90 -0.05 -10.35
N LEU A 132 7.80 0.51 -10.81
CA LEU A 132 6.83 1.20 -9.95
C LEU A 132 6.08 0.24 -9.03
N LEU A 133 5.87 -1.01 -9.43
CA LEU A 133 5.32 -2.03 -8.55
C LEU A 133 6.33 -2.48 -7.49
N GLU A 134 7.62 -2.59 -7.82
CA GLU A 134 8.69 -2.85 -6.83
C GLU A 134 8.79 -1.70 -5.82
N ILE A 135 8.74 -0.45 -6.29
CA ILE A 135 8.69 0.74 -5.43
C ILE A 135 7.45 0.71 -4.53
N GLY A 136 6.31 0.31 -5.07
CA GLY A 136 5.07 0.18 -4.31
C GLY A 136 5.15 -0.90 -3.22
N GLN A 137 5.79 -2.04 -3.49
CA GLN A 137 6.04 -3.07 -2.50
C GLN A 137 6.97 -2.56 -1.39
N PHE A 138 8.05 -1.91 -1.77
CA PHE A 138 8.98 -1.29 -0.83
C PHE A 138 8.24 -0.30 0.10
N TYR A 139 7.42 0.57 -0.45
CA TYR A 139 6.63 1.55 0.28
C TYR A 139 5.64 0.90 1.27
N GLN A 140 4.91 -0.14 0.84
CA GLN A 140 3.95 -0.82 1.72
C GLN A 140 4.64 -1.57 2.85
N THR A 141 5.78 -2.21 2.59
CA THR A 141 6.56 -2.87 3.66
C THR A 141 7.02 -1.87 4.72
N GLN A 142 7.38 -0.63 4.33
CA GLN A 142 7.64 0.45 5.28
C GLN A 142 6.39 0.82 6.07
N ASP A 143 5.24 0.92 5.41
CA ASP A 143 3.96 1.26 6.03
C ASP A 143 3.58 0.24 7.12
N ASP A 144 3.71 -1.06 6.81
CA ASP A 144 3.49 -2.16 7.76
C ASP A 144 4.45 -2.10 8.95
N PHE A 145 5.71 -1.75 8.71
CA PHE A 145 6.69 -1.59 9.77
C PHE A 145 6.34 -0.41 10.69
N PHE A 146 5.99 0.73 10.12
CA PHE A 146 5.60 1.91 10.88
C PHE A 146 4.28 1.72 11.62
N ASP A 147 3.34 0.97 11.07
CA ASP A 147 2.09 0.64 11.76
C ASP A 147 2.37 -0.03 13.13
N CYS A 148 3.36 -0.91 13.18
CA CYS A 148 3.72 -1.63 14.40
C CYS A 148 4.68 -0.86 15.32
N PHE A 149 5.75 -0.29 14.75
CA PHE A 149 6.91 0.23 15.49
C PHE A 149 7.09 1.75 15.43
N GLY A 150 6.33 2.43 14.60
CA GLY A 150 6.46 3.86 14.45
C GLY A 150 5.80 4.64 15.59
N ASP A 151 6.23 5.90 15.77
CA ASP A 151 5.61 6.83 16.72
C ASP A 151 4.31 7.39 16.12
N PRO A 152 3.14 7.15 16.74
CA PRO A 152 1.87 7.69 16.25
C PRO A 152 1.85 9.21 16.09
N ALA A 153 2.64 9.95 16.88
CA ALA A 153 2.75 11.40 16.77
C ALA A 153 3.45 11.83 15.48
N VAL A 154 4.39 11.01 14.97
CA VAL A 154 5.12 11.26 13.72
C VAL A 154 4.30 10.75 12.53
N ILE A 155 3.76 9.53 12.62
CA ILE A 155 3.03 8.87 11.52
C ILE A 155 1.65 9.50 11.30
N GLY A 156 1.05 10.10 12.34
CA GLY A 156 -0.28 10.70 12.29
C GLY A 156 -1.45 9.70 12.26
N LYS A 157 -1.19 8.42 12.60
CA LYS A 157 -2.20 7.36 12.81
C LYS A 157 -1.78 6.43 13.94
N VAL A 158 -2.76 5.77 14.55
CA VAL A 158 -2.52 4.65 15.46
C VAL A 158 -2.47 3.38 14.62
N GLY A 159 -1.45 2.55 14.82
CA GLY A 159 -1.32 1.28 14.11
C GLY A 159 -2.37 0.27 14.54
N THR A 160 -3.00 -0.39 13.58
CA THR A 160 -4.12 -1.31 13.77
C THR A 160 -3.92 -2.69 13.15
N ASP A 161 -2.86 -2.91 12.36
CA ASP A 161 -2.64 -4.13 11.59
C ASP A 161 -2.71 -5.41 12.44
N ILE A 162 -2.14 -5.39 13.65
CA ILE A 162 -2.19 -6.54 14.57
C ILE A 162 -3.62 -6.78 15.04
N ALA A 163 -4.33 -5.72 15.44
CA ALA A 163 -5.68 -5.80 15.96
C ALA A 163 -6.70 -6.26 14.89
N GLU A 164 -6.51 -5.82 13.65
CA GLU A 164 -7.35 -6.16 12.51
C GLU A 164 -7.00 -7.51 11.89
N GLY A 165 -5.88 -8.12 12.27
CA GLY A 165 -5.42 -9.38 11.68
C GLY A 165 -5.02 -9.23 10.21
N LYS A 166 -4.35 -8.14 9.85
CA LYS A 166 -3.90 -7.89 8.47
C LYS A 166 -2.80 -8.86 8.05
N CYS A 167 -2.81 -9.30 6.79
CA CYS A 167 -1.69 -10.03 6.21
C CYS A 167 -0.54 -9.05 5.90
N SER A 168 0.12 -8.56 6.95
CA SER A 168 1.24 -7.61 6.86
C SER A 168 2.58 -8.33 6.62
N TRP A 169 3.59 -7.59 6.16
CA TRP A 169 4.96 -8.11 6.00
C TRP A 169 5.50 -8.66 7.32
N LEU A 170 5.26 -7.96 8.43
CA LEU A 170 5.72 -8.39 9.77
C LEU A 170 5.08 -9.72 10.17
N ALA A 171 3.78 -9.90 9.94
CA ALA A 171 3.07 -11.13 10.26
C ALA A 171 3.61 -12.32 9.44
N VAL A 172 3.78 -12.13 8.13
CA VAL A 172 4.33 -13.18 7.24
C VAL A 172 5.75 -13.57 7.64
N VAL A 173 6.63 -12.60 7.89
CA VAL A 173 8.03 -12.89 8.28
C VAL A 173 8.10 -13.51 9.68
N ALA A 174 7.24 -13.09 10.60
CA ALA A 174 7.13 -13.72 11.92
C ALA A 174 6.76 -15.20 11.78
N MET A 175 5.73 -15.53 11.01
CA MET A 175 5.29 -16.91 10.79
C MET A 175 6.36 -17.79 10.13
N GLN A 176 7.20 -17.21 9.26
CA GLN A 176 8.31 -17.93 8.62
C GLN A 176 9.46 -18.23 9.58
N ARG A 177 9.69 -17.40 10.61
CA ARG A 177 10.84 -17.49 11.52
C ARG A 177 10.50 -18.11 12.88
N ALA A 178 9.24 -18.06 13.27
CA ALA A 178 8.78 -18.50 14.57
C ALA A 178 8.92 -20.01 14.77
N THR A 179 9.30 -20.42 15.99
CA THR A 179 9.17 -21.81 16.45
C THR A 179 7.69 -22.18 16.57
N GLU A 180 7.36 -23.45 16.71
CA GLU A 180 5.95 -23.89 16.87
C GLU A 180 5.29 -23.27 18.11
N GLU A 181 6.03 -23.10 19.21
CA GLU A 181 5.56 -22.43 20.43
C GLU A 181 5.26 -20.93 20.17
N GLN A 182 6.11 -20.27 19.38
CA GLN A 182 5.94 -18.87 19.02
C GLN A 182 4.79 -18.67 18.00
N LYS A 183 4.60 -19.62 17.08
CA LYS A 183 3.43 -19.61 16.18
C LYS A 183 2.12 -19.72 16.96
N GLU A 184 2.12 -20.47 18.07
CA GLU A 184 0.94 -20.56 18.91
C GLU A 184 0.58 -19.22 19.57
N ILE A 185 1.58 -18.39 19.91
CA ILE A 185 1.34 -17.00 20.36
C ILE A 185 0.66 -16.19 19.24
N MET A 186 1.14 -16.31 18.00
CA MET A 186 0.50 -15.63 16.87
C MET A 186 -0.97 -16.07 16.69
N LYS A 187 -1.25 -17.37 16.71
CA LYS A 187 -2.62 -17.90 16.59
C LYS A 187 -3.57 -17.38 17.67
N GLN A 188 -3.08 -17.28 18.91
CA GLN A 188 -3.92 -16.85 20.04
C GLN A 188 -4.12 -15.35 20.12
N CYS A 189 -3.16 -14.55 19.63
CA CYS A 189 -3.10 -13.13 19.91
C CYS A 189 -3.32 -12.24 18.68
N TYR A 190 -3.00 -12.73 17.46
CA TYR A 190 -3.13 -11.93 16.24
C TYR A 190 -4.60 -11.78 15.83
N GLY A 191 -5.00 -10.59 15.38
CA GLY A 191 -6.41 -10.28 15.09
C GLY A 191 -7.25 -10.00 16.34
N SER A 192 -6.60 -9.74 17.48
CA SER A 192 -7.29 -9.42 18.76
C SER A 192 -7.16 -7.93 19.05
N THR A 193 -8.27 -7.33 19.47
CA THR A 193 -8.30 -5.92 19.94
C THR A 193 -7.86 -5.78 21.40
N ASP A 194 -7.57 -6.88 22.10
CA ASP A 194 -7.07 -6.87 23.48
C ASP A 194 -5.64 -6.30 23.51
N PRO A 195 -5.39 -5.21 24.26
CA PRO A 195 -4.06 -4.61 24.38
C PRO A 195 -2.97 -5.57 24.86
N GLU A 196 -3.31 -6.54 25.72
CA GLU A 196 -2.34 -7.54 26.19
C GLU A 196 -1.91 -8.47 25.06
N ASN A 197 -2.85 -8.89 24.20
CA ASN A 197 -2.55 -9.72 23.04
C ASN A 197 -1.71 -8.96 22.02
N ILE A 198 -2.04 -7.70 21.74
CA ILE A 198 -1.25 -6.82 20.86
C ILE A 198 0.18 -6.68 21.40
N ALA A 199 0.34 -6.43 22.71
CA ALA A 199 1.66 -6.30 23.33
C ALA A 199 2.47 -7.61 23.24
N ARG A 200 1.82 -8.78 23.38
CA ARG A 200 2.46 -10.09 23.21
C ARG A 200 2.98 -10.30 21.79
N VAL A 201 2.21 -9.92 20.78
CA VAL A 201 2.64 -9.99 19.36
C VAL A 201 3.82 -9.05 19.11
N LYS A 202 3.77 -7.80 19.56
CA LYS A 202 4.88 -6.84 19.42
C LYS A 202 6.15 -7.35 20.06
N LYS A 203 6.05 -7.88 21.27
CA LYS A 203 7.19 -8.50 21.97
C LYS A 203 7.76 -9.69 21.21
N LEU A 204 6.89 -10.50 20.60
CA LEU A 204 7.34 -11.62 19.75
C LEU A 204 8.10 -11.11 18.52
N TYR A 205 7.62 -10.07 17.85
CA TYR A 205 8.32 -9.45 16.72
C TYR A 205 9.72 -8.95 17.11
N GLU A 206 9.87 -8.34 18.28
CA GLU A 206 11.17 -7.95 18.83
C GLU A 206 12.07 -9.17 19.10
N GLN A 207 11.55 -10.22 19.72
CA GLN A 207 12.29 -11.47 19.98
C GLN A 207 12.76 -12.17 18.70
N LEU A 208 11.98 -12.09 17.64
CA LEU A 208 12.33 -12.61 16.31
C LEU A 208 13.30 -11.70 15.54
N GLY A 209 13.67 -10.55 16.10
CA GLY A 209 14.57 -9.58 15.50
C GLY A 209 14.00 -8.90 14.24
N LEU A 210 12.67 -8.74 14.16
CA LEU A 210 12.03 -8.16 12.98
C LEU A 210 12.45 -6.71 12.70
N PRO A 211 12.71 -5.84 13.70
CA PRO A 211 13.24 -4.50 13.42
C PRO A 211 14.58 -4.54 12.67
N THR A 212 15.50 -5.40 13.07
CA THR A 212 16.78 -5.59 12.36
C THR A 212 16.56 -6.18 10.97
N THR A 213 15.64 -7.15 10.86
CA THR A 213 15.28 -7.76 9.57
C THR A 213 14.71 -6.73 8.59
N TYR A 214 13.87 -5.83 9.09
CA TYR A 214 13.33 -4.72 8.30
C TYR A 214 14.44 -3.77 7.80
N SER A 215 15.37 -3.38 8.67
CA SER A 215 16.49 -2.50 8.28
C SER A 215 17.34 -3.12 7.16
N ILE A 216 17.59 -4.44 7.22
CA ILE A 216 18.30 -5.16 6.16
C ILE A 216 17.46 -5.18 4.89
N TYR A 217 16.16 -5.52 4.98
CA TYR A 217 15.24 -5.53 3.85
C TYR A 217 15.17 -4.16 3.16
N GLU A 218 15.09 -3.07 3.94
CA GLU A 218 15.03 -1.71 3.42
C GLU A 218 16.27 -1.37 2.58
N GLU A 219 17.46 -1.67 3.09
CA GLU A 219 18.72 -1.39 2.39
C GLU A 219 18.88 -2.25 1.14
N GLU A 220 18.61 -3.56 1.24
CA GLU A 220 18.72 -4.50 0.12
C GLU A 220 17.71 -4.16 -0.99
N SER A 221 16.46 -3.87 -0.63
CA SER A 221 15.41 -3.51 -1.58
C SER A 221 15.72 -2.20 -2.29
N TYR A 222 16.20 -1.18 -1.54
CA TYR A 222 16.63 0.07 -2.14
C TYR A 222 17.72 -0.14 -3.19
N ASN A 223 18.77 -0.90 -2.86
CA ASN A 223 19.89 -1.17 -3.77
C ASN A 223 19.44 -2.01 -4.98
N MET A 224 18.55 -2.96 -4.80
CA MET A 224 17.98 -3.77 -5.87
C MET A 224 17.16 -2.90 -6.84
N ILE A 225 16.24 -2.10 -6.34
CA ILE A 225 15.41 -1.19 -7.16
C ILE A 225 16.29 -0.17 -7.90
N LYS A 226 17.29 0.39 -7.23
CA LYS A 226 18.29 1.28 -7.85
C LYS A 226 18.98 0.60 -9.04
N THR A 227 19.39 -0.65 -8.89
CA THR A 227 20.00 -1.43 -9.96
C THR A 227 19.02 -1.65 -11.12
N HIS A 228 17.77 -1.99 -10.83
CA HIS A 228 16.73 -2.16 -11.85
C HIS A 228 16.43 -0.86 -12.59
N ILE A 229 16.38 0.28 -11.90
CA ILE A 229 16.23 1.60 -12.54
C ILE A 229 17.38 1.84 -13.53
N GLN A 230 18.62 1.53 -13.18
CA GLN A 230 19.78 1.69 -14.06
C GLN A 230 19.73 0.79 -15.31
N GLN A 231 18.97 -0.31 -15.26
CA GLN A 231 18.78 -1.23 -16.38
C GLN A 231 17.61 -0.83 -17.31
N ILE A 232 16.81 0.19 -16.94
CA ILE A 232 15.75 0.71 -17.81
C ILE A 232 16.38 1.20 -19.12
N SER A 233 15.75 0.84 -20.23
CA SER A 233 16.18 1.16 -21.57
C SER A 233 15.14 2.02 -22.30
N ARG A 234 15.38 2.31 -23.59
CA ARG A 234 14.45 2.97 -24.51
C ARG A 234 14.03 4.40 -24.15
N GLY A 235 14.85 5.12 -23.36
CA GLY A 235 14.68 6.56 -23.16
C GLY A 235 13.68 6.95 -22.05
N LEU A 236 13.25 6.02 -21.20
CA LEU A 236 12.58 6.39 -19.97
C LEU A 236 13.54 7.15 -19.04
N PRO A 237 13.12 8.27 -18.45
CA PRO A 237 13.98 9.09 -17.62
C PRO A 237 14.23 8.41 -16.26
N HIS A 238 15.43 7.86 -16.06
CA HIS A 238 15.83 7.24 -14.79
C HIS A 238 15.66 8.18 -13.60
N GLU A 239 15.90 9.48 -13.81
CA GLU A 239 15.78 10.51 -12.79
C GLU A 239 14.40 10.56 -12.12
N LEU A 240 13.33 10.29 -12.89
CA LEU A 240 11.97 10.22 -12.34
C LEU A 240 11.86 9.17 -11.23
N PHE A 241 12.35 7.96 -11.52
CA PHE A 241 12.28 6.84 -10.57
C PHE A 241 13.19 7.05 -9.37
N PHE A 242 14.40 7.61 -9.59
CA PHE A 242 15.28 7.98 -8.48
C PHE A 242 14.66 9.03 -7.56
N LYS A 243 14.02 10.06 -8.10
CA LYS A 243 13.31 11.08 -7.29
C LYS A 243 12.16 10.50 -6.48
N ILE A 244 11.45 9.50 -7.01
CA ILE A 244 10.43 8.79 -6.24
C ILE A 244 11.09 8.02 -5.09
N MET A 245 12.16 7.26 -5.38
CA MET A 245 12.89 6.49 -4.37
C MET A 245 13.48 7.37 -3.27
N GLU A 246 14.08 8.51 -3.61
CA GLU A 246 14.65 9.47 -2.65
C GLU A 246 13.61 10.01 -1.66
N LYS A 247 12.34 10.14 -2.08
CA LYS A 247 11.26 10.62 -1.22
C LYS A 247 10.78 9.57 -0.22
N ILE A 248 10.93 8.30 -0.54
CA ILE A 248 10.42 7.20 0.29
C ILE A 248 11.51 6.44 1.05
N TYR A 249 12.76 6.50 0.58
CA TYR A 249 13.88 5.84 1.26
C TYR A 249 14.18 6.51 2.59
N ARG A 250 14.21 5.73 3.67
CA ARG A 250 14.42 6.20 5.05
C ARG A 250 13.45 7.32 5.47
N ARG A 251 12.22 7.28 4.95
CA ARG A 251 11.17 8.19 5.43
C ARG A 251 10.85 7.89 6.90
N GLU A 252 10.39 8.89 7.63
CA GLU A 252 9.98 8.76 9.03
C GLU A 252 8.45 8.60 9.18
N ALA A 253 7.70 8.96 8.15
CA ALA A 253 6.24 8.88 8.08
C ALA A 253 5.73 8.81 6.62
#